data_3bda5f2afd1ae249ecd343970bdbac8f
#
_entry.id   3bda5f2afd1ae249ecd343970bdbac8f
#
_cell.length_a   1.000
_cell.length_b   1.000
_cell.length_c   1.000
_cell.angle_alpha   90.00
_cell.angle_beta   90.00
_cell.angle_gamma   90.00
#
_symmetry.space_group_name_H-M   'P 1'
#
loop_
_entity.id
_entity.type
_entity.pdbx_description
1 polymer ?
#
loop_
_entity_poly.entity_id
_entity_poly.type
_entity_poly.pdbx_seq_one_letter_code
_entity_poly.pdbx_strand_id
1 'polypeptide(L)'
;KPGLVENHKDLNALVKEIDPTRLTTMAHVSMVPLDSRLHGITDLESYNHYFGWYGGKYTDNEKWLDNFHEKHPEICLGLSEYGAEGIITYQPDEPKCRDYSESYQAEYHEHMAEILMARPYLWSTHVWNMFDFGCAARNEGGTAGRNNKGLVTLDRKIKKEAFYLYKAYWSREPFVHMCGRRYAQRPGDADR
;
A
#
# COMPACT_ATOMS: atom_id res chain seq x y z
N LYS A 1 -16.49 -0.19 20.53
CA LYS A 1 -17.73 0.37 21.08
C LYS A 1 -18.87 -0.61 20.84
N PRO A 2 -19.81 -0.81 21.78
CA PRO A 2 -20.84 -1.85 21.64
C PRO A 2 -21.66 -1.79 20.36
N GLY A 3 -21.99 -0.64 19.82
CA GLY A 3 -22.76 -0.50 18.59
C GLY A 3 -21.98 -0.63 17.27
N LEU A 4 -20.63 -0.72 17.29
CA LEU A 4 -19.84 -0.72 16.07
C LEU A 4 -20.06 -1.98 15.23
N VAL A 5 -20.03 -3.14 15.87
CA VAL A 5 -20.21 -4.44 15.21
C VAL A 5 -21.61 -4.55 14.60
N GLU A 6 -22.62 -4.17 15.35
CA GLU A 6 -24.01 -4.21 14.87
C GLU A 6 -24.23 -3.25 13.70
N ASN A 7 -23.70 -2.03 13.81
CA ASN A 7 -23.77 -1.08 12.69
C ASN A 7 -23.13 -1.62 11.40
N HIS A 8 -22.00 -2.33 11.48
CA HIS A 8 -21.36 -2.93 10.30
C HIS A 8 -22.19 -4.08 9.74
N LYS A 9 -22.81 -4.89 10.59
CA LYS A 9 -23.74 -5.95 10.15
C LYS A 9 -24.96 -5.37 9.45
N ASP A 10 -25.56 -4.32 10.03
CA ASP A 10 -26.74 -3.67 9.44
C ASP A 10 -26.40 -3.05 8.08
N LEU A 11 -25.23 -2.38 7.96
CA LEU A 11 -24.78 -1.83 6.70
C LEU A 11 -24.50 -2.92 5.65
N ASN A 12 -23.87 -4.02 6.04
CA ASN A 12 -23.64 -5.13 5.11
C ASN A 12 -24.96 -5.77 4.66
N ALA A 13 -25.90 -5.97 5.57
CA ALA A 13 -27.23 -6.50 5.25
C ALA A 13 -27.98 -5.57 4.28
N LEU A 14 -27.96 -4.26 4.51
CA LEU A 14 -28.56 -3.27 3.62
C LEU A 14 -27.95 -3.31 2.21
N VAL A 15 -26.61 -3.35 2.11
CA VAL A 15 -25.94 -3.43 0.80
C VAL A 15 -26.33 -4.70 0.05
N LYS A 16 -26.43 -5.85 0.76
CA LYS A 16 -26.84 -7.12 0.17
C LYS A 16 -28.32 -7.15 -0.22
N GLU A 17 -29.17 -6.43 0.48
CA GLU A 17 -30.59 -6.24 0.11
C GLU A 17 -30.72 -5.45 -1.19
N ILE A 18 -29.89 -4.39 -1.35
CA ILE A 18 -29.91 -3.53 -2.54
C ILE A 18 -29.29 -4.24 -3.76
N ASP A 19 -28.15 -4.92 -3.56
CA ASP A 19 -27.44 -5.63 -4.64
C ASP A 19 -26.85 -6.96 -4.11
N PRO A 20 -27.55 -8.07 -4.23
CA PRO A 20 -27.06 -9.37 -3.79
C PRO A 20 -26.02 -9.99 -4.73
N THR A 21 -25.76 -9.38 -5.89
CA THR A 21 -24.88 -9.95 -6.93
C THR A 21 -23.42 -9.65 -6.72
N ARG A 22 -23.09 -8.62 -5.94
CA ARG A 22 -21.70 -8.18 -5.68
C ARG A 22 -21.22 -8.62 -4.32
N LEU A 23 -19.93 -8.97 -4.26
CA LEU A 23 -19.27 -9.22 -2.99
C LEU A 23 -19.04 -7.90 -2.25
N THR A 24 -19.15 -7.97 -0.91
CA THR A 24 -18.86 -6.84 -0.03
C THR A 24 -17.49 -6.98 0.59
N THR A 25 -16.85 -5.85 0.89
CA THR A 25 -15.60 -5.81 1.65
C THR A 25 -15.58 -4.62 2.59
N MET A 26 -14.76 -4.72 3.61
CA MET A 26 -14.55 -3.67 4.61
C MET A 26 -13.04 -3.45 4.77
N ALA A 27 -12.62 -2.18 4.76
CA ALA A 27 -11.24 -1.80 4.99
C ALA A 27 -10.97 -1.60 6.49
N HIS A 28 -10.26 -2.53 7.10
CA HIS A 28 -9.77 -2.40 8.47
C HIS A 28 -8.46 -1.61 8.54
N VAL A 29 -8.12 -1.15 9.72
CA VAL A 29 -6.79 -0.58 10.01
C VAL A 29 -5.95 -1.56 10.83
N SER A 30 -4.63 -1.46 10.75
CA SER A 30 -3.69 -2.36 11.43
C SER A 30 -3.91 -2.53 12.94
N MET A 31 -4.61 -1.57 13.57
CA MET A 31 -4.92 -1.61 15.01
C MET A 31 -6.10 -2.51 15.37
N VAL A 32 -6.85 -3.04 14.39
CA VAL A 32 -7.93 -3.99 14.67
C VAL A 32 -7.31 -5.31 15.09
N PRO A 33 -7.62 -5.81 16.31
CA PRO A 33 -7.06 -7.07 16.78
C PRO A 33 -7.47 -8.26 15.91
N LEU A 34 -6.58 -9.25 15.79
CA LEU A 34 -6.84 -10.48 15.02
C LEU A 34 -8.04 -11.32 15.54
N ASP A 35 -8.51 -11.07 16.75
CA ASP A 35 -9.69 -11.73 17.35
C ASP A 35 -10.92 -10.80 17.38
N SER A 36 -10.90 -9.76 16.57
CA SER A 36 -12.01 -8.79 16.53
C SER A 36 -13.31 -9.43 16.04
N ARG A 37 -14.42 -9.06 16.66
CA ARG A 37 -15.77 -9.43 16.21
C ARG A 37 -16.21 -8.71 14.91
N LEU A 38 -15.35 -7.87 14.34
CA LEU A 38 -15.55 -7.24 13.04
C LEU A 38 -15.22 -8.19 11.88
N HIS A 39 -14.42 -9.24 12.15
CA HIS A 39 -14.08 -10.22 11.12
C HIS A 39 -15.27 -11.07 10.72
N GLY A 40 -15.37 -11.44 9.44
CA GLY A 40 -16.43 -12.28 8.89
C GLY A 40 -17.79 -11.58 8.74
N ILE A 41 -17.86 -10.25 8.83
CA ILE A 41 -19.12 -9.52 8.58
C ILE A 41 -19.38 -9.36 7.08
N THR A 42 -18.33 -9.07 6.30
CA THR A 42 -18.39 -8.93 4.84
C THR A 42 -17.91 -10.20 4.15
N ASP A 43 -18.21 -10.35 2.85
CA ASP A 43 -17.78 -11.54 2.08
C ASP A 43 -16.26 -11.65 1.99
N LEU A 44 -15.58 -10.50 1.88
CA LEU A 44 -14.14 -10.35 1.78
C LEU A 44 -13.66 -9.40 2.86
N GLU A 45 -12.42 -9.53 3.29
CA GLU A 45 -11.81 -8.59 4.20
C GLU A 45 -10.58 -7.94 3.61
N SER A 46 -10.33 -6.70 3.98
CA SER A 46 -9.18 -5.93 3.56
C SER A 46 -8.63 -5.10 4.70
N TYR A 47 -7.34 -4.80 4.60
CA TYR A 47 -6.66 -3.97 5.57
C TYR A 47 -5.88 -2.84 4.92
N ASN A 48 -5.86 -1.69 5.59
CA ASN A 48 -4.95 -0.60 5.30
C ASN A 48 -3.68 -0.81 6.13
N HIS A 49 -2.62 -1.32 5.51
CA HIS A 49 -1.36 -1.61 6.17
C HIS A 49 -0.24 -0.68 5.70
N TYR A 50 0.41 -0.06 6.67
CA TYR A 50 1.52 0.85 6.40
C TYR A 50 2.76 0.53 7.26
N PHE A 51 3.00 -0.75 7.55
CA PHE A 51 4.26 -1.18 8.15
C PHE A 51 5.41 -0.87 7.18
N GLY A 52 6.46 -0.26 7.72
CA GLY A 52 7.54 0.28 6.91
C GLY A 52 7.33 1.71 6.40
N TRP A 53 6.17 2.34 6.71
CA TRP A 53 5.96 3.76 6.45
C TRP A 53 5.58 4.54 7.71
N TYR A 54 4.43 4.26 8.33
CA TYR A 54 4.02 4.95 9.56
C TYR A 54 4.63 4.35 10.82
N GLY A 55 5.08 3.12 10.78
CA GLY A 55 5.73 2.42 11.89
C GLY A 55 6.17 1.03 11.46
N GLY A 56 7.03 0.39 12.27
CA GLY A 56 7.57 -0.93 11.97
C GLY A 56 8.46 -0.98 10.73
N LYS A 57 8.64 -2.18 10.22
CA LYS A 57 9.37 -2.46 8.98
C LYS A 57 8.42 -3.05 7.94
N TYR A 58 8.73 -2.92 6.65
CA TYR A 58 7.93 -3.56 5.58
C TYR A 58 7.85 -5.08 5.76
N THR A 59 8.88 -5.73 6.32
CA THR A 59 8.88 -7.16 6.65
C THR A 59 7.86 -7.55 7.72
N ASP A 60 7.37 -6.61 8.53
CA ASP A 60 6.32 -6.89 9.51
C ASP A 60 4.99 -7.26 8.83
N ASN A 61 4.79 -6.88 7.56
CA ASN A 61 3.65 -7.31 6.77
C ASN A 61 3.62 -8.83 6.57
N GLU A 62 4.76 -9.48 6.36
CA GLU A 62 4.84 -10.92 6.18
C GLU A 62 4.24 -11.65 7.39
N LYS A 63 4.82 -11.37 8.55
CA LYS A 63 4.39 -12.00 9.80
C LYS A 63 2.91 -11.72 10.11
N TRP A 64 2.45 -10.50 9.84
CA TRP A 64 1.07 -10.14 10.12
C TRP A 64 0.10 -10.88 9.20
N LEU A 65 0.38 -10.92 7.90
CA LEU A 65 -0.44 -11.58 6.89
C LEU A 65 -0.53 -13.09 7.16
N ASP A 66 0.60 -13.73 7.45
CA ASP A 66 0.66 -15.16 7.72
C ASP A 66 -0.08 -15.52 9.02
N ASN A 67 0.10 -14.74 10.08
CA ASN A 67 -0.62 -14.93 11.35
C ASN A 67 -2.15 -14.74 11.19
N PHE A 68 -2.58 -13.77 10.36
CA PHE A 68 -4.01 -13.59 10.09
C PHE A 68 -4.58 -14.79 9.35
N HIS A 69 -3.91 -15.23 8.29
CA HIS A 69 -4.36 -16.36 7.48
C HIS A 69 -4.35 -17.68 8.27
N GLU A 70 -3.35 -17.90 9.12
CA GLU A 70 -3.31 -19.06 10.02
C GLU A 70 -4.49 -19.06 11.00
N LYS A 71 -4.83 -17.90 11.54
CA LYS A 71 -5.91 -17.75 12.52
C LYS A 71 -7.30 -17.81 11.88
N HIS A 72 -7.42 -17.33 10.66
CA HIS A 72 -8.67 -17.19 9.92
C HIS A 72 -8.56 -17.74 8.49
N PRO A 73 -8.32 -19.05 8.33
CA PRO A 73 -8.12 -19.66 7.01
C PRO A 73 -9.37 -19.58 6.12
N GLU A 74 -10.53 -19.36 6.72
CA GLU A 74 -11.81 -19.23 6.02
C GLU A 74 -12.08 -17.82 5.47
N ILE A 75 -11.31 -16.81 5.92
CA ILE A 75 -11.51 -15.44 5.52
C ILE A 75 -10.66 -15.11 4.28
N CYS A 76 -11.30 -14.63 3.23
CA CYS A 76 -10.62 -14.08 2.06
C CYS A 76 -10.00 -12.73 2.40
N LEU A 77 -8.70 -12.72 2.70
CA LEU A 77 -7.94 -11.55 3.09
C LEU A 77 -7.37 -10.80 1.88
N GLY A 78 -7.35 -9.46 1.93
CA GLY A 78 -6.67 -8.59 0.99
C GLY A 78 -6.09 -7.35 1.65
N LEU A 79 -5.35 -6.55 0.88
CA LEU A 79 -4.90 -5.23 1.29
C LEU A 79 -5.64 -4.16 0.49
N SER A 80 -6.43 -3.34 1.18
CA SER A 80 -7.13 -2.19 0.60
C SER A 80 -6.22 -0.99 0.42
N GLU A 81 -5.17 -0.87 1.25
CA GLU A 81 -4.14 0.15 1.07
C GLU A 81 -2.78 -0.33 1.59
N TYR A 82 -1.73 -0.02 0.85
CA TYR A 82 -0.34 -0.02 1.29
C TYR A 82 0.46 0.95 0.42
N GLY A 83 1.53 1.54 0.96
CA GLY A 83 2.33 2.48 0.20
C GLY A 83 3.26 3.34 1.05
N ALA A 84 4.24 3.95 0.40
CA ALA A 84 5.16 4.93 0.95
C ALA A 84 5.15 6.20 0.11
N GLU A 85 5.47 7.35 0.71
CA GLU A 85 5.57 8.60 -0.05
C GLU A 85 6.90 8.69 -0.80
N GLY A 86 6.85 9.30 -1.99
CA GLY A 86 8.03 9.54 -2.80
C GLY A 86 7.95 10.88 -3.51
N ILE A 87 8.85 11.79 -3.16
CA ILE A 87 9.05 13.09 -3.82
C ILE A 87 10.20 12.91 -4.80
N ILE A 88 9.94 13.10 -6.09
CA ILE A 88 10.90 12.80 -7.17
C ILE A 88 12.22 13.56 -7.13
N THR A 89 12.31 14.62 -6.34
CA THR A 89 13.51 15.43 -6.14
C THR A 89 14.30 15.04 -4.88
N TYR A 90 13.76 14.10 -4.08
CA TYR A 90 14.42 13.60 -2.88
C TYR A 90 15.06 12.26 -3.20
N GLN A 91 16.37 12.22 -3.22
CA GLN A 91 17.16 11.07 -3.65
C GLN A 91 18.44 10.96 -2.80
N PRO A 92 18.32 10.52 -1.53
CA PRO A 92 19.48 10.32 -0.67
C PRO A 92 20.26 9.07 -1.10
N ASP A 93 21.53 9.02 -0.74
CA ASP A 93 22.40 7.87 -0.99
C ASP A 93 21.98 6.64 -0.15
N GLU A 94 21.44 6.88 1.05
CA GLU A 94 20.91 5.88 1.96
C GLU A 94 19.44 6.17 2.25
N PRO A 95 18.49 5.58 1.49
CA PRO A 95 17.07 5.78 1.71
C PRO A 95 16.63 5.26 3.08
N LYS A 96 15.70 5.98 3.71
CA LYS A 96 15.19 5.63 5.05
C LYS A 96 13.69 5.77 5.12
N CYS A 97 13.07 4.94 5.95
CA CYS A 97 11.66 5.06 6.28
C CYS A 97 11.31 6.52 6.65
N ARG A 98 10.30 7.08 6.02
CA ARG A 98 9.80 8.45 6.21
C ARG A 98 10.77 9.57 5.79
N ASP A 99 11.73 9.30 4.94
CA ASP A 99 12.56 10.36 4.33
C ASP A 99 11.88 11.04 3.13
N TYR A 100 10.72 10.54 2.73
CA TYR A 100 9.91 11.02 1.60
C TYR A 100 10.61 10.93 0.26
N SER A 101 11.70 10.17 0.15
CA SER A 101 12.44 10.01 -1.08
C SER A 101 11.74 9.08 -2.06
N GLU A 102 11.91 9.33 -3.35
CA GLU A 102 11.49 8.39 -4.40
C GLU A 102 12.26 7.07 -4.29
N SER A 103 13.51 7.13 -3.83
CA SER A 103 14.35 5.94 -3.63
C SER A 103 13.77 5.01 -2.58
N TYR A 104 13.34 5.55 -1.42
CA TYR A 104 12.68 4.75 -0.40
C TYR A 104 11.32 4.24 -0.87
N GLN A 105 10.56 5.05 -1.59
CA GLN A 105 9.28 4.59 -2.17
C GLN A 105 9.51 3.38 -3.08
N ALA A 106 10.51 3.40 -3.94
CA ALA A 106 10.82 2.31 -4.84
C ALA A 106 11.24 1.05 -4.07
N GLU A 107 12.16 1.16 -3.11
CA GLU A 107 12.60 0.07 -2.23
C GLU A 107 11.42 -0.56 -1.46
N TYR A 108 10.58 0.29 -0.84
CA TYR A 108 9.39 -0.18 -0.14
C TYR A 108 8.47 -1.01 -1.04
N HIS A 109 8.19 -0.52 -2.24
CA HIS A 109 7.30 -1.22 -3.16
C HIS A 109 7.91 -2.48 -3.75
N GLU A 110 9.24 -2.54 -3.94
CA GLU A 110 9.95 -3.74 -4.37
C GLU A 110 9.76 -4.86 -3.36
N HIS A 111 10.04 -4.60 -2.08
CA HIS A 111 9.82 -5.58 -1.02
C HIS A 111 8.35 -5.95 -0.84
N MET A 112 7.45 -4.97 -0.91
CA MET A 112 6.02 -5.26 -0.81
C MET A 112 5.52 -6.13 -1.97
N ALA A 113 6.00 -5.92 -3.18
CA ALA A 113 5.63 -6.75 -4.32
C ALA A 113 6.06 -8.21 -4.11
N GLU A 114 7.28 -8.45 -3.65
CA GLU A 114 7.77 -9.79 -3.31
C GLU A 114 6.93 -10.45 -2.20
N ILE A 115 6.68 -9.72 -1.10
CA ILE A 115 5.89 -10.19 0.03
C ILE A 115 4.49 -10.62 -0.43
N LEU A 116 3.83 -9.78 -1.23
CA LEU A 116 2.44 -10.00 -1.63
C LEU A 116 2.30 -11.09 -2.69
N MET A 117 3.22 -11.15 -3.65
CA MET A 117 3.22 -12.18 -4.69
C MET A 117 3.53 -13.60 -4.15
N ALA A 118 4.24 -13.69 -3.03
CA ALA A 118 4.48 -14.96 -2.34
C ALA A 118 3.23 -15.50 -1.60
N ARG A 119 2.11 -14.74 -1.54
CA ARG A 119 0.91 -15.08 -0.78
C ARG A 119 -0.33 -15.21 -1.67
N PRO A 120 -0.47 -16.36 -2.37
CA PRO A 120 -1.57 -16.57 -3.33
C PRO A 120 -2.96 -16.62 -2.70
N TYR A 121 -3.04 -16.69 -1.36
CA TYR A 121 -4.31 -16.61 -0.64
C TYR A 121 -4.91 -15.20 -0.57
N LEU A 122 -4.14 -14.16 -0.90
CA LEU A 122 -4.66 -12.80 -0.94
C LEU A 122 -5.56 -12.61 -2.16
N TRP A 123 -6.83 -12.23 -1.91
CA TRP A 123 -7.77 -11.99 -3.00
C TRP A 123 -7.45 -10.74 -3.82
N SER A 124 -6.83 -9.75 -3.19
CA SER A 124 -6.50 -8.48 -3.84
C SER A 124 -5.49 -7.68 -3.03
N THR A 125 -4.71 -6.84 -3.72
CA THR A 125 -3.76 -5.90 -3.13
C THR A 125 -3.82 -4.57 -3.86
N HIS A 126 -4.11 -3.48 -3.13
CA HIS A 126 -4.30 -2.16 -3.70
C HIS A 126 -3.24 -1.19 -3.20
N VAL A 127 -2.44 -0.70 -4.13
CA VAL A 127 -1.46 0.35 -3.83
C VAL A 127 -2.18 1.66 -3.51
N TRP A 128 -1.83 2.28 -2.42
CA TRP A 128 -2.18 3.67 -2.12
C TRP A 128 -1.02 4.60 -2.48
N ASN A 129 -1.08 5.34 -3.63
CA ASN A 129 -2.14 5.19 -4.59
C ASN A 129 -1.60 5.46 -6.01
N MET A 130 -2.45 5.51 -7.01
CA MET A 130 -1.99 5.73 -8.40
C MET A 130 -1.40 7.11 -8.60
N PHE A 131 -1.96 8.16 -7.98
CA PHE A 131 -1.54 9.55 -8.20
C PHE A 131 -1.27 10.27 -6.88
N ASP A 132 -0.28 11.15 -6.87
CA ASP A 132 -0.22 12.17 -5.83
C ASP A 132 -1.49 13.03 -5.85
N PHE A 133 -1.95 13.49 -4.70
CA PHE A 133 -3.16 14.29 -4.62
C PHE A 133 -3.10 15.37 -3.54
N GLY A 134 -3.94 16.40 -3.71
CA GLY A 134 -4.09 17.46 -2.74
C GLY A 134 -4.81 16.96 -1.48
N CYS A 135 -4.28 17.32 -0.31
CA CYS A 135 -4.89 17.05 0.99
C CYS A 135 -4.55 18.20 1.94
N ALA A 136 -5.42 19.22 1.99
CA ALA A 136 -5.14 20.51 2.63
C ALA A 136 -4.67 20.39 4.10
N ALA A 137 -5.21 19.44 4.86
CA ALA A 137 -4.86 19.22 6.26
C ALA A 137 -3.54 18.47 6.48
N ARG A 138 -2.90 17.98 5.39
CA ARG A 138 -1.72 17.13 5.51
C ARG A 138 -0.44 17.95 5.68
N ASN A 139 0.25 17.72 6.79
CA ASN A 139 1.57 18.32 7.09
C ASN A 139 2.38 17.33 7.92
N GLU A 140 2.83 16.24 7.31
CA GLU A 140 3.46 15.09 8.00
C GLU A 140 4.96 14.94 7.72
N GLY A 141 5.58 15.91 7.01
CA GLY A 141 7.01 15.90 6.70
C GLY A 141 7.35 15.92 5.21
N GLY A 142 6.41 15.62 4.33
CA GLY A 142 6.56 15.78 2.89
C GLY A 142 6.16 17.19 2.42
N THR A 143 5.64 17.30 1.20
CA THR A 143 5.08 18.56 0.70
C THR A 143 3.79 18.89 1.44
N ALA A 144 3.74 20.02 2.14
CA ALA A 144 2.54 20.46 2.86
C ALA A 144 1.32 20.53 1.91
N GLY A 145 0.17 20.08 2.40
CA GLY A 145 -1.06 20.03 1.61
C GLY A 145 -1.10 18.95 0.53
N ARG A 146 -0.19 17.96 0.56
CA ARG A 146 -0.11 16.87 -0.40
C ARG A 146 0.05 15.51 0.25
N ASN A 147 -0.51 14.50 -0.43
CA ASN A 147 -0.13 13.11 -0.26
C ASN A 147 0.74 12.71 -1.46
N ASN A 148 1.99 12.32 -1.21
CA ASN A 148 2.97 11.94 -2.23
C ASN A 148 3.12 10.41 -2.37
N LYS A 149 2.12 9.63 -1.96
CA LYS A 149 2.13 8.17 -2.13
C LYS A 149 1.78 7.71 -3.54
N GLY A 150 1.45 8.64 -4.45
CA GLY A 150 1.19 8.30 -5.84
C GLY A 150 2.37 7.61 -6.52
N LEU A 151 2.06 6.67 -7.40
CA LEU A 151 3.02 6.11 -8.35
C LEU A 151 3.30 7.09 -9.51
N VAL A 152 2.45 8.11 -9.65
CA VAL A 152 2.53 9.18 -10.65
C VAL A 152 2.34 10.51 -9.95
N THR A 153 3.05 11.54 -10.41
CA THR A 153 2.98 12.89 -9.84
C THR A 153 1.60 13.52 -9.94
N LEU A 154 1.34 14.55 -9.09
CA LEU A 154 0.07 15.27 -9.01
C LEU A 154 -0.42 15.79 -10.38
N ASP A 155 0.49 16.30 -11.20
CA ASP A 155 0.21 16.83 -12.53
C ASP A 155 0.06 15.74 -13.61
N ARG A 156 0.16 14.46 -13.24
CA ARG A 156 0.06 13.28 -14.11
C ARG A 156 1.19 13.12 -15.14
N LYS A 157 2.25 13.91 -15.05
CA LYS A 157 3.28 13.95 -16.09
C LYS A 157 4.40 12.95 -15.87
N ILE A 158 4.76 12.68 -14.61
CA ILE A 158 5.92 11.86 -14.29
C ILE A 158 5.47 10.57 -13.60
N LYS A 159 5.81 9.45 -14.20
CA LYS A 159 5.75 8.13 -13.59
C LYS A 159 6.99 7.94 -12.73
N LYS A 160 6.77 7.60 -11.45
CA LYS A 160 7.86 7.35 -10.49
C LYS A 160 8.46 5.95 -10.69
N GLU A 161 9.57 5.65 -10.05
CA GLU A 161 10.24 4.34 -10.19
C GLU A 161 9.32 3.18 -9.80
N ALA A 162 8.55 3.30 -8.71
CA ALA A 162 7.59 2.31 -8.29
C ALA A 162 6.47 2.03 -9.30
N PHE A 163 6.12 2.98 -10.18
CA PHE A 163 5.20 2.72 -11.28
C PHE A 163 5.76 1.67 -12.26
N TYR A 164 7.02 1.79 -12.60
CA TYR A 164 7.66 0.87 -13.54
C TYR A 164 7.90 -0.51 -12.94
N LEU A 165 8.10 -0.58 -11.62
CA LEU A 165 8.14 -1.83 -10.88
C LEU A 165 6.82 -2.60 -11.07
N TYR A 166 5.67 -1.96 -10.76
CA TYR A 166 4.37 -2.61 -10.94
C TYR A 166 4.04 -2.89 -12.41
N LYS A 167 4.49 -2.05 -13.32
CA LYS A 167 4.40 -2.38 -14.75
C LYS A 167 5.15 -3.67 -15.06
N ALA A 168 6.32 -3.91 -14.48
CA ALA A 168 7.08 -5.16 -14.67
C ALA A 168 6.33 -6.38 -14.12
N TYR A 169 5.67 -6.25 -12.96
CA TYR A 169 4.91 -7.35 -12.36
C TYR A 169 3.58 -7.64 -13.06
N TRP A 170 2.88 -6.61 -13.52
CA TRP A 170 1.47 -6.75 -13.95
C TRP A 170 1.25 -6.63 -15.46
N SER A 171 2.20 -6.05 -16.21
CA SER A 171 2.07 -5.96 -17.67
C SER A 171 2.53 -7.25 -18.36
N ARG A 172 1.80 -7.66 -19.39
CA ARG A 172 2.23 -8.73 -20.29
C ARG A 172 3.11 -8.23 -21.44
N GLU A 173 3.21 -6.92 -21.61
CA GLU A 173 4.03 -6.29 -22.64
C GLU A 173 5.48 -6.21 -22.18
N PRO A 174 6.43 -6.79 -22.92
CA PRO A 174 7.85 -6.64 -22.62
C PRO A 174 8.28 -5.16 -22.67
N PHE A 175 9.05 -4.73 -21.68
CA PHE A 175 9.67 -3.40 -21.70
C PHE A 175 10.97 -3.40 -20.91
N VAL A 176 11.77 -2.36 -21.10
CA VAL A 176 13.00 -2.10 -20.34
C VAL A 176 12.90 -0.72 -19.71
N HIS A 177 13.23 -0.63 -18.42
CA HIS A 177 13.30 0.64 -17.70
C HIS A 177 14.63 0.74 -16.96
N MET A 178 15.29 1.88 -17.06
CA MET A 178 16.47 2.19 -16.27
C MET A 178 16.06 3.06 -15.08
N CYS A 179 16.23 2.51 -13.87
CA CYS A 179 15.96 3.22 -12.63
C CYS A 179 16.98 4.35 -12.38
N GLY A 180 16.62 5.30 -11.51
CA GLY A 180 17.52 6.36 -11.06
C GLY A 180 17.92 7.36 -12.14
N ARG A 181 17.28 7.42 -13.29
CA ARG A 181 17.62 8.33 -14.40
C ARG A 181 17.45 9.82 -14.06
N ARG A 182 16.69 10.14 -13.01
CA ARG A 182 16.53 11.52 -12.50
C ARG A 182 17.62 11.95 -11.54
N TYR A 183 18.54 11.07 -11.19
CA TYR A 183 19.75 11.42 -10.45
C TYR A 183 20.70 12.22 -11.35
N ALA A 184 20.58 13.55 -11.32
CA ALA A 184 21.43 14.43 -12.10
C ALA A 184 22.86 14.51 -11.56
N GLN A 185 23.03 14.34 -10.26
CA GLN A 185 24.34 14.29 -9.60
C GLN A 185 24.44 12.98 -8.83
N ARG A 186 25.49 12.23 -9.07
CA ARG A 186 25.81 11.00 -8.34
C ARG A 186 27.16 11.19 -7.68
N PRO A 187 27.29 10.94 -6.36
CA PRO A 187 28.61 10.90 -5.76
C PRO A 187 29.39 9.81 -6.50
N GLY A 188 30.49 10.21 -7.13
CA GLY A 188 31.43 9.30 -7.76
C GLY A 188 32.47 8.89 -6.73
N ASP A 189 32.50 7.65 -6.32
CA ASP A 189 33.74 7.06 -5.83
C ASP A 189 34.64 6.88 -7.07
N ALA A 190 35.72 7.65 -7.12
CA ALA A 190 36.67 7.60 -8.22
C ALA A 190 37.38 6.22 -8.34
N ASP A 191 37.15 5.32 -7.37
CA ASP A 191 37.80 4.02 -7.24
C ASP A 191 36.84 2.82 -7.39
N ARG A 192 35.66 3.00 -8.00
CA ARG A 192 34.73 1.89 -8.32
C ARG A 192 34.47 1.77 -9.79
#